data_3e166347a9dcd97f3d0137ef6324b678
#
_entry.id   3e166347a9dcd97f3d0137ef6324b678
#
_cell.length_a   1.000
_cell.length_b   1.000
_cell.length_c   1.000
_cell.angle_alpha   90.00
_cell.angle_beta   90.00
_cell.angle_gamma   90.00
#
_symmetry.space_group_name_H-M   'P 1'
#
loop_
_entity.id
_entity.type
_entity.pdbx_description
1 polymer ?
#
loop_
_entity_poly.entity_id
_entity_poly.type
_entity_poly.pdbx_seq_one_letter_code
_entity_poly.pdbx_strand_id
1 'polypeptide(L)'
;MPIITLEQTGDADVERGGDFSLFTRTADAELRERGLFIGESLKVIERAMVAGAVPRAMLLPEKLLEDTMPVIKRALAADASTPIYVAPKALFKEITGYEVVRSALAVFERPSLPNATELLDSLGARRVAVLEDIGNSTNIGAIFRSAAALGVDAVLVTPSCHDPLFRRAARVSMGTVFQVPWTRIGSVQSWAGEGIPLLHDLGFKVAAMALSDESISLDDRALRSCEKLAIVLGTEGEGLSQATIDASDYTVKIPMAHDVDSLNVAAASAVAFWELRVR
;
A
#
# COMPACT_ATOMS: atom_id res chain seq x y z
N MET A 1 12.92 9.62 29.94
CA MET A 1 12.83 9.02 28.59
C MET A 1 11.59 8.12 28.56
N PRO A 2 10.79 8.14 27.53
CA PRO A 2 9.53 7.38 27.48
C PRO A 2 9.71 5.91 27.11
N ILE A 3 10.87 5.28 27.42
CA ILE A 3 11.06 3.83 27.25
C ILE A 3 10.50 3.14 28.50
N ILE A 4 9.57 2.24 28.27
CA ILE A 4 8.74 1.57 29.28
C ILE A 4 8.95 0.08 29.12
N THR A 5 9.61 -0.54 30.09
CA THR A 5 9.76 -2.00 30.13
C THR A 5 8.51 -2.63 30.75
N LEU A 6 7.92 -3.58 30.03
CA LEU A 6 6.73 -4.31 30.46
C LEU A 6 7.14 -5.64 31.10
N GLU A 7 6.57 -5.97 32.25
CA GLU A 7 6.77 -7.25 32.93
C GLU A 7 5.57 -8.18 32.80
N GLN A 8 4.36 -7.62 32.64
CA GLN A 8 3.09 -8.33 32.47
C GLN A 8 2.11 -7.55 31.62
N THR A 9 1.07 -8.21 31.10
CA THR A 9 0.07 -7.61 30.19
C THR A 9 -0.71 -6.45 30.82
N GLY A 10 -0.87 -6.44 32.15
CA GLY A 10 -1.61 -5.39 32.89
C GLY A 10 -0.83 -4.12 33.16
N ASP A 11 0.49 -4.12 33.03
CA ASP A 11 1.34 -2.99 33.44
C ASP A 11 1.08 -1.71 32.61
N ALA A 12 0.61 -1.85 31.39
CA ALA A 12 0.42 -0.72 30.48
C ALA A 12 -1.02 -0.18 30.46
N ASP A 13 -2.01 -0.99 30.80
CA ASP A 13 -3.43 -0.61 30.77
C ASP A 13 -3.83 0.31 31.95
N VAL A 14 -3.12 0.18 33.07
CA VAL A 14 -3.55 0.82 34.32
C VAL A 14 -3.01 2.24 34.47
N GLU A 15 -1.86 2.56 33.90
CA GLU A 15 -1.17 3.82 34.21
C GLU A 15 -1.17 4.87 33.08
N ARG A 16 -1.45 4.53 31.80
CA ARG A 16 -1.03 5.39 30.68
C ARG A 16 -2.01 5.58 29.53
N GLY A 17 -3.24 5.23 29.68
CA GLY A 17 -4.35 5.66 28.83
C GLY A 17 -4.12 5.65 27.31
N GLY A 18 -4.67 4.70 26.61
CA GLY A 18 -5.12 4.88 25.25
C GLY A 18 -4.41 4.10 24.14
N ASP A 19 -3.11 4.24 23.96
CA ASP A 19 -2.48 3.75 22.71
C ASP A 19 -1.88 2.33 22.80
N PHE A 20 -1.61 1.81 23.99
CA PHE A 20 -1.11 0.44 24.17
C PHE A 20 -2.11 -0.62 23.71
N SER A 21 -3.40 -0.40 23.99
CA SER A 21 -4.49 -1.31 23.56
C SER A 21 -4.54 -1.52 22.06
N LEU A 22 -4.00 -0.58 21.26
CA LEU A 22 -3.96 -0.67 19.81
C LEU A 22 -3.06 -1.79 19.29
N PHE A 23 -2.11 -2.26 20.12
CA PHE A 23 -1.27 -3.42 19.80
C PHE A 23 -1.94 -4.76 20.09
N THR A 24 -3.03 -4.76 20.88
CA THR A 24 -3.71 -5.97 21.34
C THR A 24 -4.73 -6.47 20.33
N ARG A 25 -4.31 -7.30 19.37
CA ARG A 25 -5.18 -8.01 18.42
C ARG A 25 -6.17 -7.14 17.64
N THR A 26 -5.97 -5.83 17.57
CA THR A 26 -6.86 -4.93 16.83
C THR A 26 -6.79 -5.21 15.34
N ALA A 27 -7.93 -5.41 14.69
CA ALA A 27 -8.02 -5.63 13.26
C ALA A 27 -7.63 -4.37 12.47
N ASP A 28 -7.01 -4.54 11.30
CA ASP A 28 -6.62 -3.42 10.44
C ASP A 28 -7.84 -2.58 9.99
N ALA A 29 -9.00 -3.21 9.81
CA ALA A 29 -10.24 -2.49 9.48
C ALA A 29 -10.68 -1.56 10.60
N GLU A 30 -10.63 -2.02 11.86
CA GLU A 30 -10.96 -1.21 13.04
C GLU A 30 -9.96 -0.05 13.20
N LEU A 31 -8.66 -0.30 13.02
CA LEU A 31 -7.66 0.77 13.03
C LEU A 31 -7.94 1.81 11.96
N ARG A 32 -8.32 1.39 10.75
CA ARG A 32 -8.68 2.28 9.65
C ARG A 32 -9.87 3.17 10.01
N GLU A 33 -10.93 2.63 10.62
CA GLU A 33 -12.11 3.40 11.07
C GLU A 33 -11.74 4.44 12.12
N ARG A 34 -10.73 4.16 12.94
CA ARG A 34 -10.17 5.08 13.94
C ARG A 34 -9.16 6.08 13.37
N GLY A 35 -8.95 6.08 12.05
CA GLY A 35 -7.95 6.93 11.39
C GLY A 35 -6.50 6.52 11.67
N LEU A 36 -6.26 5.24 12.00
CA LEU A 36 -4.95 4.73 12.40
C LEU A 36 -4.46 3.61 11.46
N PHE A 37 -3.15 3.33 11.53
CA PHE A 37 -2.54 2.13 10.97
C PHE A 37 -1.36 1.67 11.82
N ILE A 38 -0.97 0.41 11.68
CA ILE A 38 0.22 -0.14 12.33
C ILE A 38 1.28 -0.45 11.27
N GLY A 39 2.45 0.16 11.43
CA GLY A 39 3.68 -0.24 10.74
C GLY A 39 4.29 -1.46 11.45
N GLU A 40 4.44 -2.58 10.71
CA GLU A 40 5.11 -3.79 11.19
C GLU A 40 6.44 -3.96 10.46
N SER A 41 7.51 -4.02 11.16
CA SER A 41 8.94 -4.07 10.81
C SER A 41 9.65 -2.73 10.82
N LEU A 42 10.93 -2.75 11.19
CA LEU A 42 11.75 -1.53 11.23
C LEU A 42 11.76 -0.79 9.90
N LYS A 43 11.86 -1.53 8.78
CA LYS A 43 11.89 -0.93 7.45
C LYS A 43 10.60 -0.20 7.09
N VAL A 44 9.44 -0.76 7.46
CA VAL A 44 8.12 -0.13 7.24
C VAL A 44 8.01 1.12 8.11
N ILE A 45 8.38 1.02 9.39
CA ILE A 45 8.36 2.13 10.35
C ILE A 45 9.26 3.28 9.87
N GLU A 46 10.50 2.97 9.48
CA GLU A 46 11.43 3.96 8.95
C GLU A 46 10.88 4.70 7.73
N ARG A 47 10.30 3.96 6.77
CA ARG A 47 9.74 4.54 5.54
C ARG A 47 8.52 5.40 5.82
N ALA A 48 7.64 4.98 6.73
CA ALA A 48 6.52 5.80 7.20
C ALA A 48 7.02 7.13 7.80
N MET A 49 8.02 7.07 8.67
CA MET A 49 8.60 8.26 9.30
C MET A 49 9.34 9.16 8.31
N VAL A 50 10.02 8.59 7.31
CA VAL A 50 10.66 9.38 6.22
C VAL A 50 9.60 10.09 5.39
N ALA A 51 8.42 9.49 5.21
CA ALA A 51 7.27 10.10 4.56
C ALA A 51 6.52 11.12 5.44
N GLY A 52 7.03 11.42 6.64
CA GLY A 52 6.49 12.43 7.54
C GLY A 52 5.51 11.91 8.61
N ALA A 53 5.26 10.61 8.67
CA ALA A 53 4.41 10.05 9.71
C ALA A 53 5.12 10.08 11.08
N VAL A 54 4.42 10.52 12.12
CA VAL A 54 4.91 10.53 13.50
C VAL A 54 4.26 9.37 14.25
N PRO A 55 5.04 8.47 14.89
CA PRO A 55 4.47 7.37 15.62
C PRO A 55 3.82 7.87 16.93
N ARG A 56 2.60 7.42 17.21
CA ARG A 56 1.88 7.67 18.48
C ARG A 56 2.38 6.79 19.60
N ALA A 57 2.82 5.57 19.27
CA ALA A 57 3.40 4.61 20.20
C ALA A 57 4.24 3.60 19.44
N MET A 58 5.23 2.99 20.10
CA MET A 58 5.99 1.88 19.56
C MET A 58 5.98 0.70 20.54
N LEU A 59 5.99 -0.53 20.02
CA LEU A 59 6.13 -1.76 20.78
C LEU A 59 7.21 -2.64 20.12
N LEU A 60 8.19 -3.08 20.91
CA LEU A 60 9.29 -3.90 20.40
C LEU A 60 9.71 -4.97 21.39
N PRO A 61 10.22 -6.11 20.93
CA PRO A 61 10.80 -7.10 21.81
C PRO A 61 12.16 -6.61 22.34
N GLU A 62 12.43 -6.88 23.63
CA GLU A 62 13.62 -6.43 24.36
C GLU A 62 14.93 -6.65 23.58
N LYS A 63 15.07 -7.82 22.95
CA LYS A 63 16.28 -8.18 22.17
C LYS A 63 16.54 -7.31 20.94
N LEU A 64 15.55 -6.52 20.48
CA LEU A 64 15.68 -5.62 19.35
C LEU A 64 15.89 -4.16 19.79
N LEU A 65 15.99 -3.89 21.08
CA LEU A 65 16.09 -2.51 21.58
C LEU A 65 17.31 -1.79 20.99
N GLU A 66 18.49 -2.43 21.00
CA GLU A 66 19.72 -1.82 20.47
C GLU A 66 19.61 -1.57 18.96
N ASP A 67 19.17 -2.56 18.20
CA ASP A 67 19.02 -2.45 16.74
C ASP A 67 17.97 -1.39 16.35
N THR A 68 16.98 -1.15 17.22
CA THR A 68 15.89 -0.20 17.00
C THR A 68 16.23 1.22 17.45
N MET A 69 17.31 1.43 18.22
CA MET A 69 17.68 2.73 18.77
C MET A 69 17.72 3.89 17.73
N PRO A 70 18.22 3.70 16.50
CA PRO A 70 18.20 4.79 15.51
C PRO A 70 16.77 5.24 15.16
N VAL A 71 15.84 4.29 15.05
CA VAL A 71 14.42 4.53 14.75
C VAL A 71 13.74 5.20 15.96
N ILE A 72 14.00 4.70 17.17
CA ILE A 72 13.50 5.30 18.43
C ILE A 72 13.96 6.75 18.56
N LYS A 73 15.23 7.04 18.34
CA LYS A 73 15.76 8.42 18.40
C LYS A 73 15.05 9.34 17.42
N ARG A 74 14.76 8.86 16.21
CA ARG A 74 13.99 9.62 15.20
C ARG A 74 12.56 9.85 15.66
N ALA A 75 11.89 8.85 16.23
CA ALA A 75 10.54 8.98 16.77
C ALA A 75 10.49 10.06 17.87
N LEU A 76 11.41 9.98 18.84
CA LEU A 76 11.48 10.92 19.96
C LEU A 76 11.93 12.33 19.53
N ALA A 77 12.65 12.47 18.43
CA ALA A 77 12.97 13.76 17.84
C ALA A 77 11.76 14.43 17.18
N ALA A 78 10.83 13.62 16.64
CA ALA A 78 9.57 14.10 16.06
C ALA A 78 8.54 14.42 17.16
N ASP A 79 8.42 13.56 18.16
CA ASP A 79 7.61 13.77 19.36
C ASP A 79 8.28 13.13 20.58
N ALA A 80 8.80 13.96 21.49
CA ALA A 80 9.48 13.50 22.70
C ALA A 80 8.56 12.76 23.70
N SER A 81 7.25 12.85 23.53
CA SER A 81 6.25 12.18 24.37
C SER A 81 5.87 10.77 23.87
N THR A 82 6.28 10.36 22.68
CA THR A 82 5.96 9.05 22.09
C THR A 82 6.37 7.91 23.05
N PRO A 83 5.46 7.10 23.57
CA PRO A 83 5.79 5.97 24.44
C PRO A 83 6.42 4.84 23.65
N ILE A 84 7.51 4.29 24.18
CA ILE A 84 8.27 3.18 23.61
C ILE A 84 8.15 1.98 24.55
N TYR A 85 7.27 1.05 24.25
CA TYR A 85 7.06 -0.16 25.04
C TYR A 85 8.07 -1.25 24.65
N VAL A 86 8.73 -1.81 25.63
CA VAL A 86 9.71 -2.90 25.48
C VAL A 86 9.22 -4.10 26.25
N ALA A 87 9.05 -5.23 25.58
CA ALA A 87 8.51 -6.45 26.20
C ALA A 87 9.40 -7.67 25.96
N PRO A 88 9.50 -8.61 26.92
CA PRO A 88 10.06 -9.94 26.69
C PRO A 88 9.31 -10.66 25.57
N LYS A 89 10.01 -11.56 24.83
CA LYS A 89 9.41 -12.25 23.67
C LYS A 89 8.06 -12.93 23.97
N ALA A 90 7.93 -13.56 25.13
CA ALA A 90 6.70 -14.24 25.53
C ALA A 90 5.54 -13.26 25.67
N LEU A 91 5.75 -12.15 26.38
CA LEU A 91 4.76 -11.11 26.59
C LEU A 91 4.41 -10.40 25.29
N PHE A 92 5.40 -10.13 24.43
CA PHE A 92 5.17 -9.55 23.11
C PHE A 92 4.18 -10.39 22.26
N LYS A 93 4.35 -11.74 22.27
CA LYS A 93 3.43 -12.66 21.58
C LYS A 93 2.03 -12.64 22.20
N GLU A 94 1.94 -12.55 23.52
CA GLU A 94 0.65 -12.47 24.24
C GLU A 94 -0.11 -11.19 23.87
N ILE A 95 0.57 -10.04 23.84
CA ILE A 95 0.01 -8.76 23.47
C ILE A 95 -0.51 -8.78 22.03
N THR A 96 0.33 -9.16 21.08
CA THR A 96 0.00 -9.12 19.66
C THR A 96 -0.94 -10.25 19.23
N GLY A 97 -0.97 -11.36 19.93
CA GLY A 97 -1.75 -12.55 19.63
C GLY A 97 -1.15 -13.44 18.55
N TYR A 98 0.01 -13.10 18.00
CA TYR A 98 0.74 -13.88 17.00
C TYR A 98 2.24 -13.77 17.19
N GLU A 99 3.00 -14.70 16.61
CA GLU A 99 4.44 -14.66 16.69
C GLU A 99 5.02 -13.67 15.68
N VAL A 100 5.45 -12.51 16.18
CA VAL A 100 6.16 -11.51 15.38
C VAL A 100 7.65 -11.83 15.40
N VAL A 101 8.18 -12.26 14.27
CA VAL A 101 9.58 -12.65 14.16
C VAL A 101 10.45 -11.44 13.82
N ARG A 102 11.31 -11.03 14.77
CA ARG A 102 12.30 -9.94 14.60
C ARG A 102 11.68 -8.62 14.12
N SER A 103 10.55 -8.23 14.68
CA SER A 103 9.84 -7.03 14.22
C SER A 103 9.43 -6.15 15.40
N ALA A 104 9.50 -4.83 15.18
CA ALA A 104 8.86 -3.82 16.00
C ALA A 104 7.52 -3.45 15.37
N LEU A 105 6.62 -2.93 16.19
CA LEU A 105 5.34 -2.35 15.78
C LEU A 105 5.34 -0.85 16.13
N ALA A 106 4.71 -0.04 15.30
CA ALA A 106 4.43 1.35 15.62
C ALA A 106 3.04 1.73 15.13
N VAL A 107 2.28 2.44 15.96
CA VAL A 107 0.97 3.00 15.61
C VAL A 107 1.18 4.39 15.05
N PHE A 108 0.52 4.70 13.94
CA PHE A 108 0.55 5.99 13.29
C PHE A 108 -0.87 6.50 13.00
N GLU A 109 -1.02 7.80 12.89
CA GLU A 109 -2.18 8.40 12.26
C GLU A 109 -2.13 8.21 10.74
N ARG A 110 -3.28 8.01 10.13
CA ARG A 110 -3.38 7.89 8.67
C ARG A 110 -3.18 9.26 8.04
N PRO A 111 -2.37 9.36 6.98
CA PRO A 111 -2.25 10.60 6.23
C PRO A 111 -3.58 10.94 5.54
N SER A 112 -3.88 12.22 5.43
CA SER A 112 -4.91 12.70 4.51
C SER A 112 -4.47 12.42 3.08
N LEU A 113 -5.34 11.80 2.29
CA LEU A 113 -5.06 11.55 0.87
C LEU A 113 -5.57 12.75 0.04
N PRO A 114 -4.77 13.27 -0.90
CA PRO A 114 -5.25 14.26 -1.87
C PRO A 114 -6.29 13.62 -2.78
N ASN A 115 -7.10 14.41 -3.49
CA ASN A 115 -7.91 13.86 -4.56
C ASN A 115 -7.02 13.44 -5.77
N ALA A 116 -7.57 12.64 -6.69
CA ALA A 116 -6.78 12.08 -7.78
C ALA A 116 -6.24 13.17 -8.72
N THR A 117 -7.02 14.21 -9.03
CA THR A 117 -6.59 15.34 -9.88
C THR A 117 -5.41 16.07 -9.26
N GLU A 118 -5.54 16.49 -8.00
CA GLU A 118 -4.47 17.19 -7.29
C GLU A 118 -3.18 16.36 -7.23
N LEU A 119 -3.30 15.05 -6.97
CA LEU A 119 -2.16 14.15 -6.90
C LEU A 119 -1.44 14.08 -8.26
N LEU A 120 -2.19 13.77 -9.32
CA LEU A 120 -1.61 13.52 -10.64
C LEU A 120 -1.01 14.79 -11.27
N ASP A 121 -1.67 15.93 -11.08
CA ASP A 121 -1.17 17.22 -11.56
C ASP A 121 0.08 17.67 -10.80
N SER A 122 0.11 17.53 -9.47
CA SER A 122 1.27 17.92 -8.66
C SER A 122 2.53 17.12 -9.01
N LEU A 123 2.37 15.89 -9.46
CA LEU A 123 3.46 15.00 -9.85
C LEU A 123 3.87 15.18 -11.33
N GLY A 124 3.04 15.82 -12.17
CA GLY A 124 3.19 15.75 -13.61
C GLY A 124 3.18 14.31 -14.10
N ALA A 125 2.30 13.47 -13.52
CA ALA A 125 2.30 12.03 -13.68
C ALA A 125 2.10 11.60 -15.14
N ARG A 126 2.90 10.63 -15.59
CA ARG A 126 2.88 10.07 -16.94
C ARG A 126 2.56 8.58 -16.99
N ARG A 127 2.91 7.84 -15.95
CA ARG A 127 2.63 6.40 -15.80
C ARG A 127 1.99 6.15 -14.46
N VAL A 128 0.72 5.76 -14.48
CA VAL A 128 -0.02 5.47 -13.25
C VAL A 128 -0.59 4.05 -13.30
N ALA A 129 -0.67 3.41 -12.14
CA ALA A 129 -1.36 2.14 -11.99
C ALA A 129 -2.73 2.38 -11.37
N VAL A 130 -3.77 1.75 -11.89
CA VAL A 130 -5.11 1.71 -11.27
C VAL A 130 -5.37 0.28 -10.81
N LEU A 131 -5.71 0.12 -9.54
CA LEU A 131 -6.03 -1.17 -8.94
C LEU A 131 -7.55 -1.29 -8.79
N GLU A 132 -8.15 -2.21 -9.53
CA GLU A 132 -9.59 -2.48 -9.47
C GLU A 132 -9.86 -3.73 -8.65
N ASP A 133 -10.59 -3.54 -7.53
CA ASP A 133 -11.17 -4.59 -6.69
C ASP A 133 -10.18 -5.65 -6.17
N ILE A 134 -8.91 -5.28 -6.00
CA ILE A 134 -7.91 -6.21 -5.48
C ILE A 134 -8.11 -6.44 -3.98
N GLY A 135 -8.74 -7.56 -3.63
CA GLY A 135 -9.05 -7.95 -2.26
C GLY A 135 -7.92 -8.66 -1.51
N ASN A 136 -6.73 -8.80 -2.09
CA ASN A 136 -5.60 -9.47 -1.46
C ASN A 136 -4.48 -8.48 -1.09
N SER A 137 -4.29 -8.26 0.20
CA SER A 137 -3.25 -7.36 0.72
C SER A 137 -1.82 -7.74 0.29
N THR A 138 -1.56 -9.03 0.01
CA THR A 138 -0.25 -9.47 -0.51
C THR A 138 -0.02 -8.94 -1.91
N ASN A 139 -1.05 -9.01 -2.77
CA ASN A 139 -0.96 -8.48 -4.14
C ASN A 139 -0.82 -6.94 -4.13
N ILE A 140 -1.63 -6.24 -3.32
CA ILE A 140 -1.48 -4.79 -3.13
C ILE A 140 -0.02 -4.45 -2.78
N GLY A 141 0.52 -5.09 -1.75
CA GLY A 141 1.89 -4.82 -1.32
C GLY A 141 2.95 -5.11 -2.39
N ALA A 142 2.80 -6.21 -3.13
CA ALA A 142 3.72 -6.58 -4.20
C ALA A 142 3.64 -5.61 -5.40
N ILE A 143 2.44 -5.15 -5.76
CA ILE A 143 2.23 -4.15 -6.81
C ILE A 143 2.89 -2.82 -6.42
N PHE A 144 2.69 -2.33 -5.19
CA PHE A 144 3.37 -1.12 -4.71
C PHE A 144 4.89 -1.25 -4.74
N ARG A 145 5.42 -2.44 -4.43
CA ARG A 145 6.86 -2.70 -4.52
C ARG A 145 7.37 -2.66 -5.95
N SER A 146 6.63 -3.24 -6.88
CA SER A 146 6.95 -3.18 -8.32
C SER A 146 6.83 -1.77 -8.87
N ALA A 147 5.77 -1.03 -8.49
CA ALA A 147 5.55 0.36 -8.87
C ALA A 147 6.73 1.25 -8.44
N ALA A 148 7.15 1.15 -7.17
CA ALA A 148 8.32 1.89 -6.67
C ALA A 148 9.61 1.55 -7.42
N ALA A 149 9.84 0.26 -7.71
CA ALA A 149 11.06 -0.19 -8.35
C ALA A 149 11.15 0.17 -9.85
N LEU A 150 9.99 0.32 -10.51
CA LEU A 150 9.89 0.45 -11.96
C LEU A 150 9.43 1.85 -12.41
N GLY A 151 9.37 2.81 -11.48
CA GLY A 151 9.13 4.21 -11.80
C GLY A 151 7.69 4.54 -12.19
N VAL A 152 6.70 3.88 -11.55
CA VAL A 152 5.29 4.29 -11.63
C VAL A 152 5.12 5.55 -10.78
N ASP A 153 4.55 6.60 -11.35
CA ASP A 153 4.47 7.92 -10.72
C ASP A 153 3.45 7.95 -9.57
N ALA A 154 2.32 7.23 -9.74
CA ALA A 154 1.28 7.12 -8.72
C ALA A 154 0.48 5.82 -8.84
N VAL A 155 -0.13 5.40 -7.73
CA VAL A 155 -1.08 4.29 -7.70
C VAL A 155 -2.46 4.81 -7.30
N LEU A 156 -3.47 4.54 -8.11
CA LEU A 156 -4.86 4.85 -7.86
C LEU A 156 -5.59 3.58 -7.44
N VAL A 157 -6.36 3.66 -6.37
CA VAL A 157 -6.98 2.48 -5.74
C VAL A 157 -8.48 2.64 -5.71
N THR A 158 -9.23 1.72 -6.37
CA THR A 158 -10.70 1.78 -6.31
C THR A 158 -11.23 1.51 -4.89
N PRO A 159 -12.46 1.95 -4.57
CA PRO A 159 -13.00 1.83 -3.21
C PRO A 159 -13.06 0.41 -2.65
N SER A 160 -13.28 -0.59 -3.51
CA SER A 160 -13.42 -2.01 -3.14
C SER A 160 -12.08 -2.72 -2.89
N CYS A 161 -10.96 -2.11 -3.26
CA CYS A 161 -9.64 -2.66 -2.97
C CYS A 161 -9.34 -2.69 -1.48
N HIS A 162 -8.58 -3.70 -1.06
CA HIS A 162 -7.94 -3.67 0.25
C HIS A 162 -7.07 -2.43 0.42
N ASP A 163 -6.95 -2.01 1.65
CA ASP A 163 -6.23 -0.78 1.98
C ASP A 163 -4.71 -0.99 1.89
N PRO A 164 -3.95 -0.12 1.19
CA PRO A 164 -2.50 -0.21 1.10
C PRO A 164 -1.78 -0.11 2.45
N LEU A 165 -2.41 0.53 3.47
CA LEU A 165 -1.84 0.69 4.82
C LEU A 165 -2.20 -0.47 5.76
N PHE A 166 -2.91 -1.51 5.31
CA PHE A 166 -3.05 -2.73 6.12
C PHE A 166 -1.69 -3.35 6.36
N ARG A 167 -1.44 -3.86 7.59
CA ARG A 167 -0.15 -4.39 8.03
C ARG A 167 0.50 -5.34 7.02
N ARG A 168 -0.31 -6.25 6.45
CA ARG A 168 0.19 -7.21 5.45
C ARG A 168 0.64 -6.53 4.16
N ALA A 169 -0.12 -5.57 3.64
CA ALA A 169 0.23 -4.84 2.42
C ALA A 169 1.50 -4.00 2.63
N ALA A 170 1.55 -3.22 3.69
CA ALA A 170 2.70 -2.40 4.06
C ALA A 170 3.96 -3.25 4.27
N ARG A 171 3.85 -4.43 4.91
CA ARG A 171 4.97 -5.36 5.13
C ARG A 171 5.46 -6.00 3.83
N VAL A 172 4.57 -6.53 2.99
CA VAL A 172 4.92 -7.14 1.70
C VAL A 172 5.57 -6.12 0.77
N SER A 173 5.07 -4.89 0.76
CA SER A 173 5.68 -3.80 0.02
C SER A 173 7.05 -3.38 0.57
N MET A 174 7.47 -3.90 1.73
CA MET A 174 8.63 -3.39 2.46
C MET A 174 8.51 -1.89 2.80
N GLY A 175 7.28 -1.36 2.88
CA GLY A 175 6.99 0.05 3.12
C GLY A 175 7.04 0.96 1.89
N THR A 176 7.09 0.42 0.66
CA THR A 176 7.04 1.27 -0.56
C THR A 176 5.69 1.95 -0.75
N VAL A 177 4.64 1.52 -0.03
CA VAL A 177 3.36 2.26 0.08
C VAL A 177 3.52 3.70 0.61
N PHE A 178 4.64 4.01 1.25
CA PHE A 178 5.00 5.36 1.70
C PHE A 178 5.95 6.09 0.73
N GLN A 179 6.42 5.42 -0.32
CA GLN A 179 7.35 5.98 -1.30
C GLN A 179 6.68 6.31 -2.63
N VAL A 180 5.67 5.51 -3.02
CA VAL A 180 4.86 5.78 -4.21
C VAL A 180 3.63 6.53 -3.77
N PRO A 181 3.41 7.76 -4.27
CA PRO A 181 2.18 8.50 -4.00
C PRO A 181 0.95 7.70 -4.44
N TRP A 182 -0.10 7.74 -3.64
CA TRP A 182 -1.33 7.04 -3.98
C TRP A 182 -2.56 7.73 -3.41
N THR A 183 -3.70 7.49 -4.05
CA THR A 183 -5.00 7.93 -3.55
C THR A 183 -6.12 7.01 -4.05
N ARG A 184 -7.36 7.29 -3.64
CA ARG A 184 -8.54 6.59 -4.15
C ARG A 184 -9.10 7.28 -5.37
N ILE A 185 -9.68 6.48 -6.28
CA ILE A 185 -10.32 6.97 -7.51
C ILE A 185 -11.70 6.34 -7.69
N GLY A 186 -12.66 7.13 -8.16
CA GLY A 186 -14.04 6.72 -8.37
C GLY A 186 -14.84 6.53 -7.08
N SER A 187 -16.05 6.01 -7.22
CA SER A 187 -16.93 5.69 -6.10
C SER A 187 -17.20 4.19 -6.01
N VAL A 188 -17.83 3.76 -4.89
CA VAL A 188 -18.28 2.37 -4.72
C VAL A 188 -19.30 1.98 -5.77
N GLN A 189 -20.10 2.93 -6.25
CA GLN A 189 -21.16 2.70 -7.23
C GLN A 189 -20.63 2.55 -8.65
N SER A 190 -19.60 3.34 -9.02
CA SER A 190 -19.07 3.32 -10.39
C SER A 190 -17.68 3.95 -10.49
N TRP A 191 -16.64 3.15 -10.22
CA TRP A 191 -15.31 3.69 -10.47
C TRP A 191 -15.04 3.93 -11.96
N ALA A 192 -15.49 3.00 -12.86
CA ALA A 192 -15.26 3.11 -14.30
C ALA A 192 -15.98 4.33 -14.90
N GLY A 193 -17.24 4.60 -14.48
CA GLY A 193 -18.03 5.73 -14.95
C GLY A 193 -17.56 7.10 -14.44
N GLU A 194 -16.78 7.15 -13.38
CA GLU A 194 -16.27 8.39 -12.78
C GLU A 194 -14.75 8.53 -12.96
N GLY A 195 -14.01 7.46 -12.68
CA GLY A 195 -12.56 7.51 -12.68
C GLY A 195 -11.92 7.49 -14.07
N ILE A 196 -12.49 6.74 -15.03
CA ILE A 196 -11.94 6.71 -16.39
C ILE A 196 -12.16 8.06 -17.10
N PRO A 197 -13.35 8.69 -17.08
CA PRO A 197 -13.52 10.05 -17.60
C PRO A 197 -12.56 11.06 -16.96
N LEU A 198 -12.37 11.01 -15.64
CA LEU A 198 -11.40 11.88 -14.95
C LEU A 198 -9.98 11.68 -15.49
N LEU A 199 -9.56 10.43 -15.73
CA LEU A 199 -8.24 10.14 -16.31
C LEU A 199 -8.12 10.70 -17.75
N HIS A 200 -9.18 10.58 -18.58
CA HIS A 200 -9.23 11.17 -19.90
C HIS A 200 -9.13 12.70 -19.86
N ASP A 201 -9.84 13.36 -18.95
CA ASP A 201 -9.78 14.81 -18.74
C ASP A 201 -8.38 15.29 -18.37
N LEU A 202 -7.61 14.46 -17.64
CA LEU A 202 -6.20 14.70 -17.31
C LEU A 202 -5.21 14.30 -18.42
N GLY A 203 -5.73 13.84 -19.57
CA GLY A 203 -4.96 13.49 -20.75
C GLY A 203 -4.35 12.09 -20.75
N PHE A 204 -4.76 11.22 -19.85
CA PHE A 204 -4.32 9.82 -19.84
C PHE A 204 -5.08 8.99 -20.88
N LYS A 205 -4.36 8.10 -21.57
CA LYS A 205 -4.93 6.92 -22.19
C LYS A 205 -5.06 5.82 -21.16
N VAL A 206 -6.13 5.02 -21.23
CA VAL A 206 -6.41 3.95 -20.26
C VAL A 206 -6.22 2.59 -20.93
N ALA A 207 -5.36 1.76 -20.33
CA ALA A 207 -5.03 0.41 -20.77
C ALA A 207 -5.53 -0.63 -19.75
N ALA A 208 -6.60 -1.34 -20.08
CA ALA A 208 -7.18 -2.41 -19.29
C ALA A 208 -6.39 -3.71 -19.49
N MET A 209 -5.73 -4.22 -18.44
CA MET A 209 -5.02 -5.50 -18.49
C MET A 209 -6.04 -6.66 -18.42
N ALA A 210 -6.52 -7.10 -19.57
CA ALA A 210 -7.55 -8.13 -19.68
C ALA A 210 -7.40 -8.96 -20.96
N LEU A 211 -8.01 -10.15 -20.96
CA LEU A 211 -8.10 -11.00 -22.13
C LEU A 211 -9.42 -10.75 -22.85
N SER A 212 -9.34 -10.38 -24.13
CA SER A 212 -10.47 -10.35 -25.06
C SER A 212 -9.96 -10.64 -26.47
N ASP A 213 -10.87 -10.88 -27.39
CA ASP A 213 -10.52 -11.12 -28.80
C ASP A 213 -9.84 -9.89 -29.43
N GLU A 214 -10.15 -8.70 -28.94
CA GLU A 214 -9.61 -7.42 -29.41
C GLU A 214 -8.37 -6.96 -28.65
N SER A 215 -7.84 -7.77 -27.72
CA SER A 215 -6.69 -7.37 -26.91
C SER A 215 -5.41 -7.25 -27.75
N ILE A 216 -4.77 -6.09 -27.67
CA ILE A 216 -3.44 -5.86 -28.24
C ILE A 216 -2.35 -6.44 -27.32
N SER A 217 -1.18 -6.70 -27.87
CA SER A 217 -0.03 -7.17 -27.09
C SER A 217 0.56 -6.04 -26.23
N LEU A 218 1.05 -6.38 -25.04
CA LEU A 218 1.67 -5.44 -24.11
C LEU A 218 2.86 -4.67 -24.72
N ASP A 219 3.55 -5.27 -25.69
CA ASP A 219 4.68 -4.66 -26.39
C ASP A 219 4.28 -3.84 -27.62
N ASP A 220 2.98 -3.60 -27.83
CA ASP A 220 2.48 -2.77 -28.93
C ASP A 220 3.02 -1.34 -28.85
N ARG A 221 3.37 -0.80 -30.02
CA ARG A 221 3.93 0.57 -30.12
C ARG A 221 2.93 1.64 -29.71
N ALA A 222 1.62 1.41 -29.90
CA ALA A 222 0.59 2.35 -29.50
C ALA A 222 0.68 2.68 -28.00
N LEU A 223 0.87 1.67 -27.15
CA LEU A 223 1.00 1.85 -25.69
C LEU A 223 2.26 2.64 -25.31
N ARG A 224 3.38 2.34 -25.96
CA ARG A 224 4.66 3.02 -25.68
C ARG A 224 4.66 4.47 -26.14
N SER A 225 3.87 4.80 -27.18
CA SER A 225 3.78 6.16 -27.72
C SER A 225 2.87 7.08 -26.89
N CYS A 226 2.06 6.53 -25.97
CA CYS A 226 1.23 7.35 -25.09
C CYS A 226 2.10 8.24 -24.19
N GLU A 227 1.85 9.54 -24.23
CA GLU A 227 2.52 10.48 -23.33
C GLU A 227 2.14 10.20 -21.88
N LYS A 228 0.83 10.06 -21.61
CA LYS A 228 0.28 9.67 -20.32
C LYS A 228 -0.50 8.36 -20.46
N LEU A 229 -0.22 7.38 -19.61
CA LEU A 229 -0.85 6.06 -19.63
C LEU A 229 -1.24 5.59 -18.23
N ALA A 230 -2.51 5.26 -18.07
CA ALA A 230 -3.05 4.59 -16.87
C ALA A 230 -3.19 3.10 -17.16
N ILE A 231 -2.52 2.26 -16.35
CA ILE A 231 -2.50 0.80 -16.48
C ILE A 231 -3.47 0.24 -15.43
N VAL A 232 -4.59 -0.33 -15.87
CA VAL A 232 -5.63 -0.87 -14.98
C VAL A 232 -5.40 -2.36 -14.76
N LEU A 233 -5.32 -2.75 -13.50
CA LEU A 233 -5.05 -4.11 -13.04
C LEU A 233 -6.25 -4.60 -12.20
N GLY A 234 -6.84 -5.72 -12.59
CA GLY A 234 -8.01 -6.30 -11.94
C GLY A 234 -7.70 -7.33 -10.87
N THR A 235 -8.75 -7.83 -10.22
CA THR A 235 -8.66 -8.89 -9.22
C THR A 235 -8.29 -10.25 -9.84
N GLU A 236 -7.83 -11.18 -9.01
CA GLU A 236 -7.59 -12.56 -9.43
C GLU A 236 -8.93 -13.29 -9.63
N GLY A 237 -9.03 -14.05 -10.69
CA GLY A 237 -10.21 -14.86 -11.06
C GLY A 237 -11.16 -14.12 -11.99
N GLU A 238 -11.86 -13.10 -11.53
CA GLU A 238 -12.85 -12.37 -12.32
C GLU A 238 -12.21 -11.31 -13.25
N GLY A 239 -11.01 -10.85 -12.94
CA GLY A 239 -10.29 -9.83 -13.72
C GLY A 239 -10.89 -8.44 -13.55
N LEU A 240 -10.96 -7.69 -14.65
CA LEU A 240 -11.56 -6.35 -14.71
C LEU A 240 -13.05 -6.45 -15.04
N SER A 241 -13.83 -5.51 -14.52
CA SER A 241 -15.26 -5.42 -14.89
C SER A 241 -15.42 -5.10 -16.38
N GLN A 242 -16.52 -5.60 -16.97
CA GLN A 242 -16.82 -5.30 -18.39
C GLN A 242 -16.92 -3.78 -18.63
N ALA A 243 -17.51 -3.04 -17.68
CA ALA A 243 -17.61 -1.60 -17.76
C ALA A 243 -16.24 -0.89 -17.85
N THR A 244 -15.23 -1.42 -17.15
CA THR A 244 -13.85 -0.93 -17.24
C THR A 244 -13.22 -1.24 -18.59
N ILE A 245 -13.42 -2.44 -19.10
CA ILE A 245 -12.91 -2.86 -20.41
C ILE A 245 -13.52 -1.99 -21.51
N ASP A 246 -14.84 -1.81 -21.50
CA ASP A 246 -15.59 -1.05 -22.53
C ASP A 246 -15.24 0.45 -22.52
N ALA A 247 -14.92 1.01 -21.35
CA ALA A 247 -14.58 2.43 -21.21
C ALA A 247 -13.07 2.72 -21.46
N SER A 248 -12.23 1.70 -21.56
CA SER A 248 -10.78 1.85 -21.75
C SER A 248 -10.40 2.10 -23.21
N ASP A 249 -9.31 2.84 -23.45
CA ASP A 249 -8.78 3.07 -24.82
C ASP A 249 -8.15 1.80 -25.43
N TYR A 250 -7.60 0.95 -24.57
CA TYR A 250 -6.93 -0.29 -24.98
C TYR A 250 -7.29 -1.43 -24.03
N THR A 251 -7.59 -2.60 -24.59
CA THR A 251 -7.53 -3.88 -23.86
C THR A 251 -6.19 -4.52 -24.19
N VAL A 252 -5.43 -4.91 -23.16
CA VAL A 252 -4.03 -5.29 -23.29
C VAL A 252 -3.79 -6.65 -22.66
N LYS A 253 -3.12 -7.55 -23.40
CA LYS A 253 -2.70 -8.85 -22.90
C LYS A 253 -1.18 -8.99 -22.88
N ILE A 254 -0.70 -9.73 -21.90
CA ILE A 254 0.68 -10.25 -21.90
C ILE A 254 0.65 -11.54 -22.74
N PRO A 255 1.43 -11.62 -23.82
CA PRO A 255 1.51 -12.87 -24.59
C PRO A 255 2.02 -14.01 -23.69
N MET A 256 1.26 -15.09 -23.62
CA MET A 256 1.58 -16.27 -22.81
C MET A 256 1.97 -17.45 -23.69
N ALA A 257 2.68 -18.42 -23.12
CA ALA A 257 3.03 -19.69 -23.72
C ALA A 257 2.30 -20.84 -22.99
N HIS A 258 2.24 -22.01 -23.61
CA HIS A 258 1.75 -23.26 -23.01
C HIS A 258 0.30 -23.19 -22.50
N ASP A 259 -0.58 -22.49 -23.21
CA ASP A 259 -2.01 -22.35 -22.88
C ASP A 259 -2.27 -21.80 -21.45
N VAL A 260 -1.34 -20.98 -20.95
CA VAL A 260 -1.53 -20.25 -19.71
C VAL A 260 -2.32 -18.97 -20.00
N ASP A 261 -3.47 -18.80 -19.35
CA ASP A 261 -4.37 -17.66 -19.61
C ASP A 261 -3.94 -16.38 -18.89
N SER A 262 -3.37 -16.49 -17.69
CA SER A 262 -3.05 -15.31 -16.88
C SER A 262 -1.86 -15.54 -15.95
N LEU A 263 -1.27 -14.43 -15.49
CA LEU A 263 -0.34 -14.39 -14.36
C LEU A 263 -1.06 -13.87 -13.11
N ASN A 264 -0.54 -14.23 -11.94
CA ASN A 264 -0.89 -13.51 -10.71
C ASN A 264 -0.75 -12.00 -10.94
N VAL A 265 -1.71 -11.20 -10.46
CA VAL A 265 -1.79 -9.75 -10.74
C VAL A 265 -0.52 -8.99 -10.34
N ALA A 266 0.17 -9.40 -9.28
CA ALA A 266 1.43 -8.77 -8.89
C ALA A 266 2.57 -9.09 -9.87
N ALA A 267 2.60 -10.28 -10.46
CA ALA A 267 3.55 -10.62 -11.52
C ALA A 267 3.22 -9.87 -12.80
N ALA A 268 1.95 -9.86 -13.21
CA ALA A 268 1.46 -9.10 -14.37
C ALA A 268 1.81 -7.61 -14.26
N SER A 269 1.64 -7.01 -13.07
CA SER A 269 1.99 -5.61 -12.81
C SER A 269 3.47 -5.33 -13.04
N ALA A 270 4.36 -6.20 -12.56
CA ALA A 270 5.80 -6.01 -12.74
C ALA A 270 6.21 -6.05 -14.22
N VAL A 271 5.63 -6.98 -14.99
CA VAL A 271 5.86 -7.08 -16.44
C VAL A 271 5.34 -5.84 -17.18
N ALA A 272 4.09 -5.42 -16.87
CA ALA A 272 3.48 -4.25 -17.47
C ALA A 272 4.26 -2.95 -17.15
N PHE A 273 4.64 -2.74 -15.89
CA PHE A 273 5.40 -1.56 -15.48
C PHE A 273 6.79 -1.51 -16.12
N TRP A 274 7.48 -2.66 -16.22
CA TRP A 274 8.76 -2.72 -16.91
C TRP A 274 8.65 -2.37 -18.39
N GLU A 275 7.65 -2.93 -19.08
CA GLU A 275 7.50 -2.74 -20.53
C GLU A 275 7.06 -1.31 -20.87
N LEU A 276 6.11 -0.77 -20.11
CA LEU A 276 5.45 0.51 -20.38
C LEU A 276 6.08 1.72 -19.64
N ARG A 277 7.23 1.51 -18.95
CA ARG A 277 7.93 2.63 -18.28
C ARG A 277 8.35 3.73 -19.26
N VAL A 278 8.43 4.94 -18.79
CA VAL A 278 9.03 6.05 -19.54
C VAL A 278 10.52 5.74 -19.76
N ARG A 279 10.94 5.79 -21.00
CA ARG A 279 12.35 5.56 -21.41
C ARG A 279 13.02 6.88 -21.75
#